data_13d8cbce9be9471d1a000a82886df329
#
_entry.id   13d8cbce9be9471d1a000a82886df329
#
_cell.length_a   1.000
_cell.length_b   1.000
_cell.length_c   1.000
_cell.angle_alpha   90.00
_cell.angle_beta   90.00
_cell.angle_gamma   90.00
#
_symmetry.space_group_name_H-M   'P 1'
#
loop_
_entity.id
_entity.type
_entity.pdbx_description
1 polymer ?
#
loop_
_entity_poly.entity_id
_entity_poly.type
_entity_poly.pdbx_seq_one_letter_code
_entity_poly.pdbx_strand_id
1 'polypeptide(L)'
;MKTIFLDLATIHAGNSHSSLNADNVLTIGNFDGVHLGHQAMLKQLKQSASEQQLDTMVMIFEPQPREYFAQLKSDLSSAPARLTSQDEKLTLLAEFGIDTVVVAKFDEAFRSLSASEFADMLVHHLNVKSLVLGDDFKFGHDRTGDSEFLRNYGLPVTNLHTITDTQVVDTQESSLLEDKRISSTRIRELSAKGDLKTVS
;
A
#
# COMPACT_ATOMS: atom_id res chain seq x y z
N MET A 1 -1.77 -17.37 -3.63
CA MET A 1 -1.00 -16.14 -3.25
C MET A 1 0.35 -16.55 -2.69
N LYS A 2 1.44 -15.94 -3.14
CA LYS A 2 2.80 -16.08 -2.61
C LYS A 2 3.07 -14.95 -1.63
N THR A 3 3.71 -15.22 -0.49
CA THR A 3 4.16 -14.18 0.45
C THR A 3 5.68 -14.15 0.49
N ILE A 4 6.26 -12.96 0.37
CA ILE A 4 7.70 -12.72 0.39
C ILE A 4 8.00 -11.75 1.53
N PHE A 5 8.93 -12.12 2.40
CA PHE A 5 9.45 -11.25 3.43
C PHE A 5 10.71 -10.55 2.90
N LEU A 6 10.62 -9.24 2.73
CA LEU A 6 11.70 -8.41 2.19
C LEU A 6 12.48 -7.75 3.34
N ASP A 7 13.73 -8.16 3.52
CA ASP A 7 14.68 -7.53 4.42
C ASP A 7 15.89 -7.05 3.59
N LEU A 8 16.16 -5.74 3.60
CA LEU A 8 17.26 -5.15 2.81
C LEU A 8 18.62 -5.69 3.21
N ALA A 9 18.82 -6.10 4.45
CA ALA A 9 20.05 -6.72 4.88
C ALA A 9 20.35 -8.02 4.10
N THR A 10 19.31 -8.77 3.73
CA THR A 10 19.46 -10.00 2.95
C THR A 10 19.70 -9.73 1.46
N ILE A 11 19.13 -8.64 0.92
CA ILE A 11 19.36 -8.21 -0.46
C ILE A 11 20.82 -7.80 -0.65
N HIS A 12 21.34 -6.97 0.24
CA HIS A 12 22.74 -6.51 0.19
C HIS A 12 23.75 -7.64 0.39
N ALA A 13 23.37 -8.74 1.05
CA ALA A 13 24.21 -9.92 1.21
C ALA A 13 24.28 -10.81 -0.05
N GLY A 14 23.70 -10.37 -1.18
CA GLY A 14 23.71 -11.11 -2.44
C GLY A 14 22.72 -12.27 -2.50
N ASN A 15 21.90 -12.46 -1.48
CA ASN A 15 20.78 -13.38 -1.48
C ASN A 15 19.60 -12.72 -2.24
N SER A 16 19.73 -12.59 -3.57
CA SER A 16 18.61 -12.16 -4.40
C SER A 16 17.45 -13.13 -4.16
N HIS A 17 16.26 -12.59 -3.90
CA HIS A 17 15.04 -13.38 -3.97
C HIS A 17 14.82 -13.80 -5.43
N SER A 18 15.68 -14.70 -5.93
CA SER A 18 15.67 -15.25 -7.30
C SER A 18 14.42 -16.06 -7.66
N SER A 19 13.36 -15.90 -6.87
CA SER A 19 12.08 -16.61 -7.03
C SER A 19 10.97 -15.76 -7.65
N LEU A 20 11.23 -14.51 -8.01
CA LEU A 20 10.29 -13.65 -8.77
C LEU A 20 10.68 -13.71 -10.24
N ASN A 21 10.17 -14.73 -10.93
CA ASN A 21 10.38 -14.87 -12.39
C ASN A 21 9.28 -14.16 -13.20
N ALA A 22 8.21 -13.72 -12.53
CA ALA A 22 7.10 -13.03 -13.18
C ALA A 22 7.29 -11.52 -13.13
N ASP A 23 6.91 -10.86 -14.20
CA ASP A 23 6.79 -9.41 -14.25
C ASP A 23 5.49 -8.97 -13.55
N ASN A 24 5.52 -7.88 -12.80
CA ASN A 24 4.46 -7.52 -11.88
C ASN A 24 3.94 -6.10 -12.09
N VAL A 25 2.63 -5.93 -11.86
CA VAL A 25 2.03 -4.63 -11.51
C VAL A 25 1.96 -4.52 -9.99
N LEU A 26 2.49 -3.45 -9.43
CA LEU A 26 2.62 -3.26 -7.98
C LEU A 26 1.69 -2.16 -7.46
N THR A 27 1.07 -2.40 -6.31
CA THR A 27 0.55 -1.34 -5.44
C THR A 27 1.23 -1.38 -4.08
N ILE A 28 1.34 -0.21 -3.42
CA ILE A 28 2.06 -0.03 -2.16
C ILE A 28 1.18 0.67 -1.15
N GLY A 29 1.05 0.11 0.05
CA GLY A 29 0.27 0.72 1.12
C GLY A 29 0.23 -0.14 2.37
N ASN A 30 -0.35 0.37 3.45
CA ASN A 30 -0.52 -0.42 4.67
C ASN A 30 -1.66 -1.43 4.58
N PHE A 31 -2.65 -1.19 3.75
CA PHE A 31 -3.84 -2.03 3.55
C PHE A 31 -4.53 -2.43 4.87
N ASP A 32 -4.48 -1.54 5.87
CA ASP A 32 -5.07 -1.78 7.17
C ASP A 32 -6.60 -1.73 7.11
N GLY A 33 -7.24 -2.86 7.44
CA GLY A 33 -8.69 -3.06 7.33
C GLY A 33 -9.21 -3.32 5.90
N VAL A 34 -8.39 -3.30 4.86
CA VAL A 34 -8.76 -3.48 3.43
C VAL A 34 -10.11 -2.80 3.09
N HIS A 35 -10.27 -1.55 3.54
CA HIS A 35 -11.48 -0.76 3.37
C HIS A 35 -11.78 -0.45 1.88
N LEU A 36 -12.97 0.11 1.59
CA LEU A 36 -13.44 0.37 0.22
C LEU A 36 -12.42 1.10 -0.67
N GLY A 37 -11.66 2.05 -0.13
CA GLY A 37 -10.59 2.72 -0.87
C GLY A 37 -9.46 1.76 -1.25
N HIS A 38 -9.07 0.83 -0.37
CA HIS A 38 -8.11 -0.22 -0.68
C HIS A 38 -8.68 -1.21 -1.71
N GLN A 39 -9.95 -1.59 -1.58
CA GLN A 39 -10.62 -2.50 -2.52
C GLN A 39 -10.67 -1.92 -3.94
N ALA A 40 -10.92 -0.63 -4.08
CA ALA A 40 -10.88 0.03 -5.38
C ALA A 40 -9.45 0.02 -5.97
N MET A 41 -8.44 0.25 -5.14
CA MET A 41 -7.03 0.16 -5.57
C MET A 41 -6.67 -1.26 -6.02
N LEU A 42 -7.12 -2.29 -5.29
CA LEU A 42 -6.91 -3.69 -5.67
C LEU A 42 -7.65 -4.06 -6.95
N LYS A 43 -8.87 -3.54 -7.19
CA LYS A 43 -9.59 -3.72 -8.45
C LYS A 43 -8.84 -3.11 -9.62
N GLN A 44 -8.35 -1.87 -9.47
CA GLN A 44 -7.55 -1.20 -10.49
C GLN A 44 -6.23 -1.93 -10.75
N LEU A 45 -5.58 -2.44 -9.70
CA LEU A 45 -4.38 -3.27 -9.82
C LEU A 45 -4.64 -4.50 -10.69
N LYS A 46 -5.72 -5.25 -10.40
CA LYS A 46 -6.10 -6.45 -11.17
C LYS A 46 -6.44 -6.12 -12.62
N GLN A 47 -7.13 -5.02 -12.86
CA GLN A 47 -7.43 -4.56 -14.21
C GLN A 47 -6.14 -4.26 -14.98
N SER A 48 -5.24 -3.47 -14.39
CA SER A 48 -3.95 -3.12 -14.99
C SER A 48 -3.09 -4.34 -15.27
N ALA A 49 -3.06 -5.31 -14.35
CA ALA A 49 -2.34 -6.57 -14.52
C ALA A 49 -2.91 -7.40 -15.69
N SER A 50 -4.23 -7.52 -15.76
CA SER A 50 -4.91 -8.24 -16.86
C SER A 50 -4.65 -7.62 -18.22
N GLU A 51 -4.70 -6.29 -18.32
CA GLU A 51 -4.45 -5.55 -19.59
C GLU A 51 -3.00 -5.71 -20.07
N GLN A 52 -2.05 -5.81 -19.14
CA GLN A 52 -0.62 -5.93 -19.42
C GLN A 52 -0.12 -7.39 -19.43
N GLN A 53 -0.97 -8.36 -19.09
CA GLN A 53 -0.61 -9.78 -18.93
C GLN A 53 0.51 -9.97 -17.89
N LEU A 54 0.42 -9.28 -16.77
CA LEU A 54 1.34 -9.29 -15.63
C LEU A 54 0.68 -9.88 -14.38
N ASP A 55 1.51 -10.30 -13.42
CA ASP A 55 1.02 -10.71 -12.10
C ASP A 55 0.73 -9.51 -11.21
N THR A 56 -0.20 -9.68 -10.27
CA THR A 56 -0.53 -8.66 -9.25
C THR A 56 0.40 -8.76 -8.06
N MET A 57 0.95 -7.63 -7.64
CA MET A 57 1.78 -7.55 -6.43
C MET A 57 1.28 -6.46 -5.49
N VAL A 58 1.24 -6.76 -4.21
CA VAL A 58 0.96 -5.79 -3.14
C VAL A 58 2.16 -5.72 -2.20
N MET A 59 2.69 -4.53 -1.94
CA MET A 59 3.70 -4.31 -0.90
C MET A 59 3.05 -3.71 0.33
N ILE A 60 3.26 -4.36 1.47
CA ILE A 60 2.88 -3.88 2.80
C ILE A 60 4.12 -3.76 3.68
N PHE A 61 4.00 -3.05 4.79
CA PHE A 61 5.11 -2.78 5.71
C PHE A 61 4.90 -3.41 7.07
N GLU A 62 5.97 -3.99 7.65
CA GLU A 62 5.96 -4.53 8.99
C GLU A 62 7.28 -4.16 9.73
N PRO A 63 7.21 -3.43 10.87
CA PRO A 63 6.01 -2.73 11.37
C PRO A 63 5.49 -1.67 10.38
N GLN A 64 4.26 -1.18 10.57
CA GLN A 64 3.77 -0.07 9.76
C GLN A 64 4.63 1.18 10.00
N PRO A 65 4.85 2.06 9.00
CA PRO A 65 5.71 3.23 9.16
C PRO A 65 5.36 4.11 10.37
N ARG A 66 4.06 4.31 10.66
CA ARG A 66 3.63 5.10 11.82
C ARG A 66 3.99 4.42 13.15
N GLU A 67 3.94 3.11 13.23
CA GLU A 67 4.35 2.34 14.42
C GLU A 67 5.85 2.45 14.63
N TYR A 68 6.63 2.28 13.57
CA TYR A 68 8.09 2.44 13.61
C TYR A 68 8.48 3.83 14.13
N PHE A 69 7.87 4.91 13.60
CA PHE A 69 8.17 6.25 14.07
C PHE A 69 7.70 6.53 15.51
N ALA A 70 6.59 5.92 15.94
CA ALA A 70 6.14 5.99 17.32
C ALA A 70 7.14 5.31 18.29
N GLN A 71 7.68 4.15 17.89
CA GLN A 71 8.73 3.45 18.66
C GLN A 71 9.98 4.31 18.76
N LEU A 72 10.45 4.93 17.66
CA LEU A 72 11.63 5.81 17.69
C LEU A 72 11.47 7.00 18.64
N LYS A 73 10.25 7.54 18.74
CA LYS A 73 9.94 8.67 19.64
C LYS A 73 9.67 8.23 21.07
N SER A 74 9.70 6.92 21.37
CA SER A 74 9.29 6.33 22.65
C SER A 74 7.87 6.75 23.06
N ASP A 75 7.01 7.04 22.09
CA ASP A 75 5.61 7.42 22.26
C ASP A 75 4.69 6.47 21.50
N LEU A 76 4.52 5.28 22.06
CA LEU A 76 3.66 4.25 21.45
C LEU A 76 2.18 4.67 21.39
N SER A 77 1.77 5.65 22.20
CA SER A 77 0.40 6.16 22.17
C SER A 77 0.07 6.94 20.89
N SER A 78 1.09 7.42 20.18
CA SER A 78 0.94 8.11 18.89
C SER A 78 0.74 7.15 17.70
N ALA A 79 0.98 5.85 17.90
CA ALA A 79 0.72 4.85 16.87
C ALA A 79 -0.79 4.57 16.77
N PRO A 80 -1.39 4.66 15.59
CA PRO A 80 -2.81 4.31 15.45
C PRO A 80 -3.01 2.81 15.67
N ALA A 81 -4.07 2.42 16.40
CA ALA A 81 -4.45 1.03 16.54
C ALA A 81 -4.65 0.37 15.17
N ARG A 82 -4.21 -0.86 15.00
CA ARG A 82 -4.44 -1.63 13.78
C ARG A 82 -5.92 -1.99 13.66
N LEU A 83 -6.44 -1.95 12.45
CA LEU A 83 -7.77 -2.49 12.12
C LEU A 83 -7.71 -3.99 11.84
N THR A 84 -6.58 -4.46 11.33
CA THR A 84 -6.32 -5.88 11.02
C THR A 84 -4.92 -6.28 11.47
N SER A 85 -4.78 -7.50 11.95
CA SER A 85 -3.48 -8.15 12.12
C SER A 85 -2.83 -8.41 10.75
N GLN A 86 -1.56 -8.79 10.75
CA GLN A 86 -0.86 -9.16 9.52
C GLN A 86 -1.50 -10.38 8.86
N ASP A 87 -1.86 -11.39 9.62
CA ASP A 87 -2.45 -12.64 9.11
C ASP A 87 -3.83 -12.41 8.50
N GLU A 88 -4.69 -11.61 9.17
CA GLU A 88 -5.99 -11.21 8.63
C GLU A 88 -5.82 -10.43 7.31
N LYS A 89 -4.88 -9.50 7.26
CA LYS A 89 -4.58 -8.73 6.05
C LYS A 89 -4.12 -9.63 4.89
N LEU A 90 -3.22 -10.57 5.16
CA LEU A 90 -2.77 -11.54 4.16
C LEU A 90 -3.92 -12.42 3.67
N THR A 91 -4.81 -12.84 4.56
CA THR A 91 -6.02 -13.60 4.21
C THR A 91 -6.94 -12.79 3.29
N LEU A 92 -7.26 -11.55 3.65
CA LEU A 92 -8.09 -10.67 2.83
C LEU A 92 -7.48 -10.41 1.44
N LEU A 93 -6.17 -10.17 1.35
CA LEU A 93 -5.48 -9.98 0.07
C LEU A 93 -5.52 -11.27 -0.79
N ALA A 94 -5.42 -12.44 -0.16
CA ALA A 94 -5.57 -13.72 -0.85
C ALA A 94 -6.98 -13.92 -1.40
N GLU A 95 -8.02 -13.58 -0.62
CA GLU A 95 -9.42 -13.62 -1.05
C GLU A 95 -9.70 -12.67 -2.22
N PHE A 96 -9.01 -11.53 -2.28
CA PHE A 96 -9.04 -10.63 -3.43
C PHE A 96 -8.37 -11.21 -4.68
N GLY A 97 -7.66 -12.34 -4.56
CA GLY A 97 -6.97 -13.01 -5.66
C GLY A 97 -5.69 -12.29 -6.07
N ILE A 98 -4.94 -11.74 -5.12
CA ILE A 98 -3.60 -11.19 -5.35
C ILE A 98 -2.59 -12.33 -5.51
N ASP A 99 -1.69 -12.25 -6.50
CA ASP A 99 -0.72 -13.31 -6.77
C ASP A 99 0.44 -13.29 -5.80
N THR A 100 0.99 -12.10 -5.49
CA THR A 100 2.14 -11.94 -4.60
C THR A 100 1.94 -10.80 -3.59
N VAL A 101 2.26 -11.04 -2.33
CA VAL A 101 2.37 -10.02 -1.29
C VAL A 101 3.81 -9.96 -0.81
N VAL A 102 4.38 -8.75 -0.86
CA VAL A 102 5.70 -8.43 -0.28
C VAL A 102 5.47 -7.78 1.07
N VAL A 103 5.92 -8.42 2.13
CA VAL A 103 5.98 -7.86 3.48
C VAL A 103 7.36 -7.26 3.66
N ALA A 104 7.48 -5.96 3.47
CA ALA A 104 8.73 -5.24 3.60
C ALA A 104 8.98 -4.88 5.08
N LYS A 105 10.14 -5.28 5.59
CA LYS A 105 10.59 -4.87 6.92
C LYS A 105 10.87 -3.37 6.92
N PHE A 106 10.06 -2.62 7.66
CA PHE A 106 10.24 -1.17 7.78
C PHE A 106 11.13 -0.86 8.99
N ASP A 107 12.42 -0.79 8.71
CA ASP A 107 13.47 -0.47 9.68
C ASP A 107 14.31 0.73 9.24
N GLU A 108 15.40 1.01 9.95
CA GLU A 108 16.30 2.11 9.62
C GLU A 108 16.91 1.99 8.23
N ALA A 109 17.25 0.77 7.79
CA ALA A 109 17.79 0.55 6.46
C ALA A 109 16.75 0.89 5.38
N PHE A 110 15.50 0.44 5.56
CA PHE A 110 14.43 0.70 4.60
C PHE A 110 14.03 2.17 4.54
N ARG A 111 13.88 2.84 5.69
CA ARG A 111 13.50 4.26 5.74
C ARG A 111 14.58 5.18 5.16
N SER A 112 15.85 4.75 5.18
CA SER A 112 17.00 5.53 4.70
C SER A 112 17.24 5.40 3.20
N LEU A 113 16.51 4.52 2.49
CA LEU A 113 16.60 4.43 1.04
C LEU A 113 16.28 5.76 0.39
N SER A 114 17.15 6.22 -0.49
CA SER A 114 16.84 7.31 -1.41
C SER A 114 15.71 6.91 -2.36
N ALA A 115 15.08 7.89 -3.01
CA ALA A 115 14.05 7.61 -4.02
C ALA A 115 14.59 6.74 -5.17
N SER A 116 15.86 6.93 -5.56
CA SER A 116 16.50 6.13 -6.61
C SER A 116 16.72 4.68 -6.18
N GLU A 117 17.30 4.45 -5.00
CA GLU A 117 17.53 3.09 -4.48
C GLU A 117 16.23 2.32 -4.30
N PHE A 118 15.16 3.01 -3.88
CA PHE A 118 13.83 2.40 -3.79
C PHE A 118 13.31 2.00 -5.18
N ALA A 119 13.43 2.86 -6.20
CA ALA A 119 13.03 2.54 -7.57
C ALA A 119 13.87 1.40 -8.17
N ASP A 120 15.19 1.41 -7.92
CA ASP A 120 16.11 0.31 -8.30
C ASP A 120 15.65 -1.02 -7.69
N MET A 121 15.28 -1.02 -6.41
CA MET A 121 14.76 -2.20 -5.71
C MET A 121 13.48 -2.73 -6.37
N LEU A 122 12.53 -1.84 -6.73
CA LEU A 122 11.29 -2.24 -7.39
C LEU A 122 11.58 -2.93 -8.75
N VAL A 123 12.47 -2.35 -9.55
CA VAL A 123 12.76 -2.85 -10.90
C VAL A 123 13.61 -4.12 -10.86
N HIS A 124 14.70 -4.09 -10.11
CA HIS A 124 15.74 -5.14 -10.22
C HIS A 124 15.54 -6.29 -9.24
N HIS A 125 14.85 -6.08 -8.11
CA HIS A 125 14.62 -7.16 -7.14
C HIS A 125 13.18 -7.67 -7.14
N LEU A 126 12.21 -6.86 -7.52
CA LEU A 126 10.79 -7.24 -7.52
C LEU A 126 10.18 -7.38 -8.92
N ASN A 127 10.95 -7.17 -9.99
CA ASN A 127 10.49 -7.24 -11.39
C ASN A 127 9.21 -6.41 -11.65
N VAL A 128 9.12 -5.23 -11.04
CA VAL A 128 7.99 -4.32 -11.22
C VAL A 128 8.08 -3.67 -12.59
N LYS A 129 6.99 -3.73 -13.36
CA LYS A 129 6.88 -3.12 -14.69
C LYS A 129 5.97 -1.89 -14.69
N SER A 130 4.99 -1.84 -13.80
CA SER A 130 4.11 -0.67 -13.63
C SER A 130 3.53 -0.63 -12.23
N LEU A 131 2.97 0.52 -11.85
CA LEU A 131 2.41 0.73 -10.52
C LEU A 131 0.99 1.30 -10.58
N VAL A 132 0.20 0.96 -9.56
CA VAL A 132 -1.07 1.60 -9.23
C VAL A 132 -0.93 2.20 -7.84
N LEU A 133 -1.00 3.52 -7.71
CA LEU A 133 -0.71 4.24 -6.46
C LEU A 133 -1.81 5.26 -6.14
N GLY A 134 -1.97 5.57 -4.87
CA GLY A 134 -2.80 6.71 -4.45
C GLY A 134 -2.13 8.05 -4.80
N ASP A 135 -2.92 9.09 -4.97
CA ASP A 135 -2.43 10.44 -5.36
C ASP A 135 -1.45 11.05 -4.37
N ASP A 136 -1.55 10.69 -3.09
CA ASP A 136 -0.73 11.20 -2.01
C ASP A 136 0.50 10.31 -1.68
N PHE A 137 0.77 9.30 -2.52
CA PHE A 137 1.87 8.38 -2.29
C PHE A 137 3.22 9.09 -2.37
N LYS A 138 4.01 8.92 -1.32
CA LYS A 138 5.38 9.44 -1.21
C LYS A 138 6.28 8.35 -0.63
N PHE A 139 7.53 8.29 -1.09
CA PHE A 139 8.51 7.29 -0.69
C PHE A 139 9.93 7.86 -0.65
N GLY A 140 10.88 7.01 -0.26
CA GLY A 140 12.29 7.39 -0.10
C GLY A 140 12.54 8.23 1.15
N HIS A 141 13.80 8.42 1.48
CA HIS A 141 14.22 9.24 2.61
C HIS A 141 13.61 10.64 2.50
N ASP A 142 13.06 11.15 3.59
CA ASP A 142 12.38 12.46 3.67
C ASP A 142 11.23 12.64 2.66
N ARG A 143 10.64 11.55 2.15
CA ARG A 143 9.52 11.55 1.21
C ARG A 143 9.83 12.29 -0.11
N THR A 144 11.07 12.18 -0.57
CA THR A 144 11.56 12.86 -1.78
C THR A 144 11.06 12.25 -3.08
N GLY A 145 10.59 10.98 -3.06
CA GLY A 145 10.01 10.29 -4.20
C GLY A 145 8.48 10.40 -4.22
N ASP A 146 7.92 10.42 -5.44
CA ASP A 146 6.48 10.40 -5.72
C ASP A 146 6.18 9.70 -7.05
N SER A 147 4.92 9.75 -7.49
CA SER A 147 4.49 9.15 -8.76
C SER A 147 5.20 9.76 -9.98
N GLU A 148 5.51 11.05 -9.94
CA GLU A 148 6.22 11.73 -11.02
C GLU A 148 7.68 11.27 -11.09
N PHE A 149 8.34 11.15 -9.95
CA PHE A 149 9.68 10.57 -9.86
C PHE A 149 9.74 9.18 -10.49
N LEU A 150 8.79 8.29 -10.19
CA LEU A 150 8.74 6.94 -10.75
C LEU A 150 8.52 6.95 -12.27
N ARG A 151 7.66 7.83 -12.79
CA ARG A 151 7.47 7.98 -14.23
C ARG A 151 8.75 8.45 -14.92
N ASN A 152 9.46 9.42 -14.34
CA ASN A 152 10.73 9.91 -14.86
C ASN A 152 11.85 8.86 -14.76
N TYR A 153 11.74 7.95 -13.79
CA TYR A 153 12.62 6.78 -13.67
C TYR A 153 12.35 5.70 -14.74
N GLY A 154 11.23 5.77 -15.44
CA GLY A 154 10.85 4.82 -16.50
C GLY A 154 9.80 3.80 -16.06
N LEU A 155 9.19 3.95 -14.88
CA LEU A 155 8.10 3.11 -14.39
C LEU A 155 6.74 3.77 -14.66
N PRO A 156 5.87 3.19 -15.50
CA PRO A 156 4.51 3.67 -15.67
C PRO A 156 3.74 3.64 -14.34
N VAL A 157 3.06 4.74 -14.01
CA VAL A 157 2.26 4.85 -12.80
C VAL A 157 0.85 5.31 -13.13
N THR A 158 -0.14 4.52 -12.74
CA THR A 158 -1.55 4.88 -12.72
C THR A 158 -1.88 5.41 -11.32
N ASN A 159 -2.34 6.65 -11.23
CA ASN A 159 -2.81 7.20 -9.96
C ASN A 159 -4.30 6.93 -9.80
N LEU A 160 -4.69 6.43 -8.65
CA LEU A 160 -6.08 6.31 -8.23
C LEU A 160 -6.45 7.54 -7.40
N HIS A 161 -7.43 8.30 -7.91
CA HIS A 161 -7.99 9.41 -7.15
C HIS A 161 -8.66 8.90 -5.88
N THR A 162 -8.54 9.67 -4.81
CA THR A 162 -9.15 9.36 -3.52
C THR A 162 -10.64 9.14 -3.67
N ILE A 163 -11.14 7.98 -3.23
CA ILE A 163 -12.57 7.70 -3.16
C ILE A 163 -13.15 8.42 -1.95
N THR A 164 -14.20 9.19 -2.19
CA THR A 164 -14.96 9.90 -1.17
C THR A 164 -16.31 9.21 -0.93
N ASP A 165 -16.92 9.41 0.22
CA ASP A 165 -18.22 8.83 0.57
C ASP A 165 -19.30 9.12 -0.48
N THR A 166 -19.19 10.23 -1.18
CA THR A 166 -20.17 10.67 -2.21
C THR A 166 -20.16 9.76 -3.45
N GLN A 167 -19.08 9.03 -3.71
CA GLN A 167 -18.98 8.13 -4.88
C GLN A 167 -19.59 6.75 -4.62
N VAL A 168 -19.95 6.44 -3.37
CA VAL A 168 -20.51 5.13 -2.97
C VAL A 168 -22.04 5.14 -2.97
N VAL A 169 -22.67 6.31 -2.99
CA VAL A 169 -24.13 6.44 -2.92
C VAL A 169 -24.66 7.02 -4.23
N ASP A 170 -25.06 6.14 -5.15
CA ASP A 170 -25.84 6.50 -6.33
C ASP A 170 -27.33 6.53 -5.95
N THR A 171 -27.77 7.57 -5.22
CA THR A 171 -29.18 7.94 -5.08
C THR A 171 -29.33 9.39 -4.60
N GLN A 172 -30.20 10.07 -5.29
CA GLN A 172 -30.65 11.46 -5.11
C GLN A 172 -30.95 11.83 -3.64
N GLU A 173 -30.00 12.45 -2.98
CA GLU A 173 -30.20 13.43 -1.91
C GLU A 173 -28.81 13.99 -1.52
N SER A 174 -28.31 14.91 -2.34
CA SER A 174 -27.04 15.57 -2.10
C SER A 174 -27.25 17.07 -1.94
N SER A 175 -27.34 17.49 -0.70
CA SER A 175 -26.92 18.85 -0.31
C SER A 175 -26.56 18.81 1.18
N LEU A 176 -25.28 19.00 1.52
CA LEU A 176 -24.72 19.18 2.86
C LEU A 176 -23.90 18.01 3.47
N LEU A 177 -23.35 17.08 2.68
CA LEU A 177 -22.32 16.21 3.22
C LEU A 177 -20.94 16.68 2.73
N GLU A 178 -20.09 17.12 3.66
CA GLU A 178 -18.67 17.33 3.39
C GLU A 178 -18.09 16.07 2.75
N ASP A 179 -17.41 16.24 1.62
CA ASP A 179 -16.77 15.21 0.84
C ASP A 179 -15.62 14.55 1.66
N LYS A 180 -15.93 13.52 2.45
CA LYS A 180 -15.00 12.93 3.40
C LYS A 180 -14.34 11.68 2.82
N ARG A 181 -13.02 11.72 2.69
CA ARG A 181 -12.19 10.60 2.24
C ARG A 181 -12.41 9.34 3.07
N ILE A 182 -12.67 8.20 2.42
CA ILE A 182 -12.65 6.88 3.06
C ILE A 182 -11.18 6.50 3.35
N SER A 183 -10.84 6.36 4.62
CA SER A 183 -9.48 6.05 5.07
C SER A 183 -9.49 5.25 6.37
N SER A 184 -8.42 4.51 6.64
CA SER A 184 -8.27 3.79 7.92
C SER A 184 -8.36 4.71 9.14
N THR A 185 -7.94 5.97 9.02
CA THR A 185 -8.05 6.96 10.10
C THR A 185 -9.52 7.26 10.41
N ARG A 186 -10.33 7.51 9.39
CA ARG A 186 -11.76 7.77 9.57
C ARG A 186 -12.51 6.56 10.13
N ILE A 187 -12.19 5.35 9.66
CA ILE A 187 -12.77 4.12 10.19
C ILE A 187 -12.49 3.99 11.69
N ARG A 188 -11.26 4.26 12.13
CA ARG A 188 -10.91 4.23 13.55
C ARG A 188 -11.69 5.27 14.37
N GLU A 189 -11.85 6.48 13.84
CA GLU A 189 -12.60 7.56 14.51
C GLU A 189 -14.08 7.20 14.67
N LEU A 190 -14.72 6.64 13.63
CA LEU A 190 -16.10 6.19 13.67
C LEU A 190 -16.28 5.00 14.62
N SER A 191 -15.38 4.03 14.57
CA SER A 191 -15.40 2.89 15.49
C SER A 191 -15.25 3.32 16.96
N ALA A 192 -14.37 4.29 17.23
CA ALA A 192 -14.17 4.83 18.57
C ALA A 192 -15.42 5.59 19.09
N LYS A 193 -16.24 6.16 18.19
CA LYS A 193 -17.51 6.83 18.51
C LYS A 193 -18.69 5.86 18.59
N GLY A 194 -18.50 4.57 18.30
CA GLY A 194 -19.56 3.56 18.28
C GLY A 194 -20.49 3.64 17.06
N ASP A 195 -20.13 4.41 16.03
CA ASP A 195 -20.91 4.53 14.80
C ASP A 195 -20.58 3.39 13.82
N LEU A 196 -21.05 2.19 14.15
CA LEU A 196 -20.79 0.98 13.36
C LEU A 196 -21.59 0.93 12.05
N LYS A 197 -22.64 1.72 11.88
CA LYS A 197 -23.45 1.76 10.65
C LYS A 197 -22.73 2.41 9.48
N THR A 198 -21.81 3.31 9.77
CA THR A 198 -21.00 4.03 8.75
C THR A 198 -19.70 3.28 8.43
N VAL A 199 -19.39 2.21 9.18
CA VAL A 199 -18.14 1.42 9.02
C VAL A 199 -18.33 0.18 8.15
N SER A 200 -19.58 -0.26 7.95
CA SER A 200 -19.93 -1.49 7.20
C SER A 200 -19.90 -1.32 5.69
#